data_c69de66da947305cfe221219811d0895
#
_entry.id   c69de66da947305cfe221219811d0895
#
_cell.length_a   1.000
_cell.length_b   1.000
_cell.length_c   1.000
_cell.angle_alpha   90.00
_cell.angle_beta   90.00
_cell.angle_gamma   90.00
#
_symmetry.space_group_name_H-M   'P 1'
#
loop_
_entity.id
_entity.type
_entity.pdbx_description
1 polymer ?
#
loop_
_entity_poly.entity_id
_entity_poly.type
_entity_poly.pdbx_seq_one_letter_code
_entity_poly.pdbx_strand_id
1 'polypeptide(L)'
;MELNALGSAGKRTQRHTSPVAFALFASVAAAFTIPAMASVTLTLSPEFATTRIGNTHQFTATLTGTTAPLTWQVNGITGGNSTVGTISPTGLFTAPAKEPPGTTVTITVSAAGAEPQTAVDAVTSGLSFYVSTTGSDTNAGTSAAPWKTIQHAANEAIAGDTVFVFGGTYHESVNLPHSGSGAAGSIVFRSYPGETAIVDGTGVTCCSDSIQGLFNITGDQSYLILEGLEIQNYASTNVNNEPAGIYVTGSGKYLQFLFNTVHGIAETAGPNGNAHGIGLYGTATTPLSNITLRGNNVYGMVTGNSETITLDGNVDGFTIIENNVHNNNNLGIDATGFYGTGPSGYDQARNGVISHNTVYDITSLNNPAYNGYGADGIYCDGCTEVVIERNLVYNCDLNIEAASENSGRDTSYVTINNNVVYGGNVAGISIGGYASNVGGSEHISVINNTLFENNTTGNGGDFQIQYHVTSSMFENNIVYAGEQGLMVYGFVDLTPVPLTLDYNVYYTTASPAWWYQGKEETTFADYVKDSGQEKHSHFENPDFLSATSNFDLTATSPARGIGNDSLGALFYGTLDFAGNPRTTGSSINVGAYQQ
;
A
#
# COMPACT_ATOMS: atom_id res chain seq x y z
N MET A 1 3.70 -10.86 -23.61
CA MET A 1 2.64 -10.40 -24.51
C MET A 1 3.03 -9.05 -25.07
N GLU A 2 2.91 -8.82 -26.36
CA GLU A 2 3.49 -7.66 -27.02
C GLU A 2 2.78 -6.37 -26.63
N LEU A 3 3.42 -5.53 -25.84
CA LEU A 3 3.14 -4.11 -25.70
C LEU A 3 3.73 -3.34 -26.88
N ASN A 4 3.12 -3.48 -28.05
CA ASN A 4 3.44 -2.71 -29.24
C ASN A 4 2.17 -2.08 -29.81
N ALA A 5 1.64 -1.06 -29.16
CA ALA A 5 0.71 -0.13 -29.78
C ALA A 5 0.55 1.17 -28.97
N LEU A 6 1.62 1.90 -28.72
CA LEU A 6 1.49 3.34 -28.51
C LEU A 6 1.45 4.00 -29.88
N GLY A 7 0.22 4.30 -30.35
CA GLY A 7 -0.01 5.02 -31.60
C GLY A 7 0.68 6.38 -31.57
N SER A 8 1.44 6.67 -32.62
CA SER A 8 2.17 7.92 -32.85
C SER A 8 1.23 9.14 -32.81
N ALA A 9 1.14 9.79 -31.67
CA ALA A 9 0.65 11.16 -31.59
C ALA A 9 1.77 12.10 -32.08
N GLY A 10 1.42 13.03 -32.97
CA GLY A 10 2.32 13.82 -33.78
C GLY A 10 3.39 14.59 -33.00
N LYS A 11 4.58 14.58 -33.55
CA LYS A 11 5.73 15.37 -33.12
C LYS A 11 5.39 16.85 -33.06
N ARG A 12 5.31 17.42 -31.88
CA ARG A 12 5.41 18.88 -31.69
C ARG A 12 6.85 19.32 -31.95
N THR A 13 7.04 20.19 -32.92
CA THR A 13 8.33 20.81 -33.25
C THR A 13 8.79 21.72 -32.10
N GLN A 14 9.96 21.43 -31.54
CA GLN A 14 10.64 22.31 -30.61
C GLN A 14 10.91 23.69 -31.23
N ARG A 15 10.41 24.73 -30.62
CA ARG A 15 10.84 26.11 -30.92
C ARG A 15 11.98 26.48 -29.97
N HIS A 16 13.14 26.73 -30.53
CA HIS A 16 14.28 27.35 -29.83
C HIS A 16 13.91 28.75 -29.39
N THR A 17 14.05 29.07 -28.10
CA THR A 17 14.08 30.43 -27.56
C THR A 17 15.45 30.76 -27.03
N SER A 18 15.98 31.90 -27.46
CA SER A 18 17.27 32.47 -27.06
C SER A 18 17.24 33.02 -25.62
N PRO A 19 18.37 33.10 -24.93
CA PRO A 19 18.41 33.54 -23.53
C PRO A 19 18.26 35.07 -23.41
N VAL A 20 17.34 35.51 -22.57
CA VAL A 20 17.21 36.90 -22.12
C VAL A 20 17.91 37.04 -20.76
N ALA A 21 18.81 38.02 -20.70
CA ALA A 21 19.57 38.34 -19.48
C ALA A 21 18.66 38.96 -18.41
N PHE A 22 18.66 38.40 -17.20
CA PHE A 22 17.99 38.97 -16.04
C PHE A 22 18.90 39.94 -15.28
N ALA A 23 18.41 41.19 -15.13
CA ALA A 23 19.02 42.20 -14.27
C ALA A 23 18.57 41.98 -12.80
N LEU A 24 19.54 41.94 -11.91
CA LEU A 24 19.35 41.77 -10.45
C LEU A 24 18.79 43.09 -9.85
N PHE A 25 17.55 43.07 -9.34
CA PHE A 25 17.08 44.08 -8.40
C PHE A 25 17.14 43.50 -6.97
N ALA A 26 17.99 44.05 -6.15
CA ALA A 26 18.04 43.73 -4.72
C ALA A 26 16.94 44.48 -3.98
N SER A 27 15.87 43.78 -3.58
CA SER A 27 14.87 44.29 -2.63
C SER A 27 15.23 43.80 -1.23
N VAL A 28 15.38 44.71 -0.28
CA VAL A 28 15.56 44.40 1.15
C VAL A 28 14.21 43.93 1.68
N ALA A 29 14.04 42.64 1.86
CA ALA A 29 12.90 42.07 2.56
C ALA A 29 13.22 42.02 4.06
N ALA A 30 12.44 42.76 4.86
CA ALA A 30 12.44 42.60 6.31
C ALA A 30 11.91 41.20 6.66
N ALA A 31 12.78 40.38 7.22
CA ALA A 31 12.43 39.04 7.69
C ALA A 31 11.50 39.15 8.92
N PHE A 32 10.20 38.99 8.72
CA PHE A 32 9.29 38.61 9.79
C PHE A 32 9.56 37.13 10.09
N THR A 33 10.25 36.85 11.19
CA THR A 33 10.31 35.49 11.73
C THR A 33 8.96 35.14 12.32
N ILE A 34 8.12 34.44 11.56
CA ILE A 34 6.99 33.71 12.12
C ILE A 34 7.60 32.57 12.90
N PRO A 35 7.33 32.44 14.22
CA PRO A 35 7.80 31.26 14.95
C PRO A 35 7.19 30.02 14.30
N ALA A 36 8.04 29.09 13.85
CA ALA A 36 7.58 27.79 13.42
C ALA A 36 6.77 27.19 14.57
N MET A 37 5.49 26.92 14.36
CA MET A 37 4.73 26.13 15.32
C MET A 37 5.43 24.79 15.44
N ALA A 38 5.85 24.44 16.65
CA ALA A 38 6.47 23.16 16.91
C ALA A 38 5.48 22.06 16.49
N SER A 39 5.85 21.25 15.53
CA SER A 39 5.02 20.11 15.10
C SER A 39 4.78 19.20 16.31
N VAL A 40 3.51 18.88 16.54
CA VAL A 40 3.17 17.90 17.59
C VAL A 40 3.51 16.53 17.01
N THR A 41 4.38 15.79 17.68
CA THR A 41 4.74 14.42 17.28
C THR A 41 4.45 13.45 18.41
N LEU A 42 3.89 12.29 18.06
CA LEU A 42 3.64 11.17 18.95
C LEU A 42 4.34 9.94 18.39
N THR A 43 5.07 9.21 19.21
CA THR A 43 5.68 7.93 18.86
C THR A 43 5.29 6.86 19.84
N LEU A 44 5.24 5.60 19.40
CA LEU A 44 4.91 4.44 20.22
C LEU A 44 5.98 3.35 20.04
N SER A 45 6.41 2.73 21.14
CA SER A 45 7.39 1.65 21.13
C SER A 45 7.09 0.63 22.24
N PRO A 46 7.31 -0.68 21.98
CA PRO A 46 7.62 -1.27 20.69
C PRO A 46 6.41 -1.22 19.74
N GLU A 47 6.64 -1.31 18.43
CA GLU A 47 5.56 -1.41 17.42
C GLU A 47 4.94 -2.79 17.40
N PHE A 48 5.70 -3.82 17.83
CA PHE A 48 5.22 -5.18 18.02
C PHE A 48 5.68 -5.77 19.34
N ALA A 49 4.79 -6.53 19.98
CA ALA A 49 5.09 -7.30 21.18
C ALA A 49 4.47 -8.71 21.12
N THR A 50 4.97 -9.60 21.98
CA THR A 50 4.35 -10.91 22.23
C THR A 50 4.16 -11.04 23.71
N THR A 51 2.92 -11.14 24.14
CA THR A 51 2.56 -11.22 25.57
C THR A 51 1.78 -12.48 25.85
N ARG A 52 2.28 -13.30 26.78
CA ARG A 52 1.55 -14.49 27.22
C ARG A 52 0.30 -14.10 27.99
N ILE A 53 -0.78 -14.86 27.82
CA ILE A 53 -2.04 -14.68 28.56
C ILE A 53 -1.79 -14.44 30.05
N GLY A 54 -2.47 -13.43 30.61
CA GLY A 54 -2.34 -13.03 32.02
C GLY A 54 -1.05 -12.28 32.38
N ASN A 55 -0.07 -12.17 31.49
CA ASN A 55 1.16 -11.40 31.71
C ASN A 55 0.99 -9.94 31.25
N THR A 56 2.01 -9.12 31.51
CA THR A 56 2.03 -7.71 31.16
C THR A 56 3.17 -7.36 30.22
N HIS A 57 2.94 -6.35 29.37
CA HIS A 57 3.95 -5.73 28.52
C HIS A 57 3.86 -4.20 28.62
N GLN A 58 5.00 -3.50 28.67
CA GLN A 58 5.04 -2.04 28.72
C GLN A 58 5.19 -1.46 27.32
N PHE A 59 4.20 -0.72 26.88
CA PHE A 59 4.29 0.18 25.72
C PHE A 59 4.65 1.59 26.19
N THR A 60 5.53 2.27 25.47
CA THR A 60 6.02 3.61 25.80
C THR A 60 5.63 4.58 24.68
N ALA A 61 4.88 5.61 25.03
CA ALA A 61 4.58 6.70 24.09
C ALA A 61 5.42 7.94 24.42
N THR A 62 5.97 8.58 23.39
CA THR A 62 6.68 9.85 23.53
C THR A 62 5.93 10.92 22.73
N LEU A 63 5.45 11.96 23.45
CA LEU A 63 4.73 13.10 22.88
C LEU A 63 5.61 14.35 22.98
N THR A 64 5.79 15.07 21.88
CA THR A 64 6.52 16.35 21.83
C THR A 64 5.65 17.45 21.22
N GLY A 65 5.97 18.71 21.50
CA GLY A 65 5.24 19.87 20.96
C GLY A 65 3.93 20.20 21.70
N THR A 66 3.43 19.32 22.59
CA THR A 66 2.23 19.55 23.41
C THR A 66 2.30 18.80 24.74
N THR A 67 1.45 19.18 25.70
CA THR A 67 1.23 18.49 26.97
C THR A 67 -0.17 17.85 27.05
N ALA A 68 -0.80 17.62 25.91
CA ALA A 68 -2.11 16.98 25.84
C ALA A 68 -2.09 15.59 26.52
N PRO A 69 -3.17 15.17 27.18
CA PRO A 69 -3.22 13.85 27.81
C PRO A 69 -3.21 12.75 26.73
N LEU A 70 -2.51 11.65 27.04
CA LEU A 70 -2.53 10.44 26.22
C LEU A 70 -3.80 9.63 26.47
N THR A 71 -4.43 9.16 25.42
CA THR A 71 -5.55 8.21 25.47
C THR A 71 -5.09 6.88 24.90
N TRP A 72 -5.20 5.81 25.68
CA TRP A 72 -4.81 4.47 25.30
C TRP A 72 -6.03 3.59 25.04
N GLN A 73 -5.95 2.79 23.99
CA GLN A 73 -7.01 1.85 23.59
C GLN A 73 -6.41 0.48 23.28
N VAL A 74 -7.23 -0.56 23.44
CA VAL A 74 -6.97 -1.92 22.95
C VAL A 74 -8.10 -2.31 22.02
N ASN A 75 -7.81 -2.60 20.76
CA ASN A 75 -8.80 -2.84 19.69
C ASN A 75 -9.90 -1.77 19.65
N GLY A 76 -9.52 -0.49 19.71
CA GLY A 76 -10.43 0.66 19.71
C GLY A 76 -11.20 0.90 21.02
N ILE A 77 -11.02 0.07 22.06
CA ILE A 77 -11.70 0.20 23.35
C ILE A 77 -10.79 0.97 24.31
N THR A 78 -11.21 2.14 24.77
CA THR A 78 -10.44 2.95 25.73
C THR A 78 -10.18 2.17 27.02
N GLY A 79 -8.89 2.01 27.37
CA GLY A 79 -8.45 1.21 28.51
C GLY A 79 -8.58 -0.29 28.32
N GLY A 80 -9.19 -0.76 27.21
CA GLY A 80 -9.42 -2.18 26.94
C GLY A 80 -10.53 -2.82 27.80
N ASN A 81 -10.59 -4.15 27.80
CA ASN A 81 -11.50 -4.95 28.63
C ASN A 81 -10.98 -6.38 28.87
N SER A 82 -11.76 -7.23 29.54
CA SER A 82 -11.36 -8.61 29.84
C SER A 82 -11.23 -9.54 28.63
N THR A 83 -11.78 -9.17 27.45
CA THR A 83 -11.72 -9.98 26.24
C THR A 83 -10.47 -9.70 25.41
N VAL A 84 -10.08 -8.44 25.32
CA VAL A 84 -8.94 -8.00 24.50
C VAL A 84 -7.70 -7.66 25.33
N GLY A 85 -7.80 -7.71 26.65
CA GLY A 85 -6.80 -7.20 27.59
C GLY A 85 -7.07 -5.77 27.99
N THR A 86 -6.32 -5.28 28.98
CA THR A 86 -6.46 -3.92 29.50
C THR A 86 -5.14 -3.17 29.37
N ILE A 87 -5.23 -1.83 29.20
CA ILE A 87 -4.05 -0.97 29.18
C ILE A 87 -4.21 0.19 30.15
N SER A 88 -3.16 0.43 30.95
CA SER A 88 -3.14 1.53 31.91
C SER A 88 -2.90 2.88 31.22
N PRO A 89 -3.19 4.02 31.90
CA PRO A 89 -2.83 5.35 31.39
C PRO A 89 -1.31 5.57 31.16
N THR A 90 -0.47 4.68 31.70
CA THR A 90 0.98 4.71 31.50
C THR A 90 1.48 3.75 30.42
N GLY A 91 0.56 3.09 29.68
CA GLY A 91 0.90 2.17 28.60
C GLY A 91 1.24 0.73 29.03
N LEU A 92 1.00 0.36 30.31
CA LEU A 92 1.17 -1.03 30.74
C LEU A 92 -0.04 -1.86 30.28
N PHE A 93 0.18 -2.69 29.26
CA PHE A 93 -0.79 -3.66 28.77
C PHE A 93 -0.80 -4.90 29.68
N THR A 94 -1.98 -5.44 29.95
CA THR A 94 -2.18 -6.73 30.61
C THR A 94 -2.99 -7.61 29.65
N ALA A 95 -2.38 -8.69 29.19
CA ALA A 95 -3.04 -9.63 28.30
C ALA A 95 -4.25 -10.30 28.96
N PRO A 96 -5.31 -10.61 28.21
CA PRO A 96 -6.50 -11.27 28.76
C PRO A 96 -6.16 -12.68 29.25
N ALA A 97 -7.05 -13.24 30.08
CA ALA A 97 -6.89 -14.60 30.61
C ALA A 97 -7.12 -15.71 29.56
N LYS A 98 -7.62 -15.33 28.38
CA LYS A 98 -7.82 -16.20 27.20
C LYS A 98 -7.40 -15.41 25.99
N GLU A 99 -6.97 -16.10 24.95
CA GLU A 99 -6.58 -15.46 23.72
C GLU A 99 -7.73 -14.69 23.07
N PRO A 100 -7.48 -13.46 22.59
CA PRO A 100 -8.47 -12.67 21.90
C PRO A 100 -8.78 -13.26 20.51
N PRO A 101 -9.93 -12.93 19.92
CA PRO A 101 -10.21 -13.28 18.53
C PRO A 101 -9.08 -12.77 17.59
N GLY A 102 -8.55 -13.64 16.74
CA GLY A 102 -7.43 -13.32 15.85
C GLY A 102 -6.04 -13.41 16.49
N THR A 103 -5.96 -13.70 17.81
CA THR A 103 -4.71 -13.91 18.59
C THR A 103 -3.79 -12.69 18.71
N THR A 104 -4.12 -11.59 18.09
CA THR A 104 -3.45 -10.30 18.23
C THR A 104 -4.41 -9.22 18.72
N VAL A 105 -3.84 -8.21 19.33
CA VAL A 105 -4.57 -6.98 19.67
C VAL A 105 -3.81 -5.76 19.14
N THR A 106 -4.55 -4.74 18.75
CA THR A 106 -3.98 -3.44 18.37
C THR A 106 -3.99 -2.55 19.60
N ILE A 107 -2.83 -2.06 19.99
CA ILE A 107 -2.64 -1.02 21.01
C ILE A 107 -2.61 0.32 20.29
N THR A 108 -3.50 1.22 20.62
CA THR A 108 -3.52 2.58 20.06
C THR A 108 -3.27 3.60 21.14
N VAL A 109 -2.40 4.57 20.87
CA VAL A 109 -2.24 5.76 21.67
C VAL A 109 -2.54 7.00 20.84
N SER A 110 -3.30 7.94 21.39
CA SER A 110 -3.66 9.20 20.73
C SER A 110 -3.49 10.39 21.66
N ALA A 111 -3.23 11.54 21.07
CA ALA A 111 -3.16 12.84 21.74
C ALA A 111 -3.71 13.92 20.82
N ALA A 112 -4.33 14.97 21.38
CA ALA A 112 -4.82 16.08 20.57
C ALA A 112 -3.69 16.77 19.79
N GLY A 113 -3.88 16.90 18.48
CA GLY A 113 -2.93 17.54 17.55
C GLY A 113 -1.79 16.63 17.08
N ALA A 114 -1.85 15.32 17.34
CA ALA A 114 -0.91 14.33 16.81
C ALA A 114 -1.66 13.18 16.14
N GLU A 115 -1.07 12.60 15.09
CA GLU A 115 -1.55 11.36 14.47
C GLU A 115 -1.52 10.23 15.50
N PRO A 116 -2.61 9.46 15.67
CA PRO A 116 -2.62 8.28 16.52
C PRO A 116 -1.55 7.27 16.12
N GLN A 117 -0.89 6.68 17.11
CA GLN A 117 0.11 5.64 16.87
C GLN A 117 -0.43 4.28 17.32
N THR A 118 -0.05 3.25 16.59
CA THR A 118 -0.54 1.90 16.84
C THR A 118 0.61 0.90 16.94
N ALA A 119 0.41 -0.13 17.76
CA ALA A 119 1.29 -1.28 17.90
C ALA A 119 0.47 -2.56 17.87
N VAL A 120 1.07 -3.68 17.56
CA VAL A 120 0.43 -5.00 17.63
C VAL A 120 1.01 -5.80 18.79
N ASP A 121 0.17 -6.46 19.57
CA ASP A 121 0.60 -7.45 20.56
C ASP A 121 0.02 -8.83 20.20
N ALA A 122 0.88 -9.82 19.94
CA ALA A 122 0.49 -11.21 19.78
C ALA A 122 0.27 -11.82 21.17
N VAL A 123 -0.97 -12.17 21.48
CA VAL A 123 -1.31 -12.84 22.75
C VAL A 123 -1.21 -14.34 22.59
N THR A 124 -0.35 -14.98 23.38
CA THR A 124 0.01 -16.41 23.23
C THR A 124 -0.18 -17.19 24.51
N SER A 125 -0.44 -18.50 24.40
CA SER A 125 -0.55 -19.42 25.56
C SER A 125 0.53 -20.48 25.61
N GLY A 126 1.28 -20.68 24.51
CA GLY A 126 2.28 -21.72 24.35
C GLY A 126 3.65 -21.45 24.99
N LEU A 127 4.66 -22.14 24.50
CA LEU A 127 6.04 -22.04 24.97
C LEU A 127 6.85 -21.06 24.11
N SER A 128 7.99 -20.65 24.65
CA SER A 128 9.01 -19.90 23.91
C SER A 128 10.18 -20.79 23.57
N PHE A 129 10.53 -20.83 22.28
CA PHE A 129 11.70 -21.54 21.76
C PHE A 129 12.69 -20.54 21.16
N TYR A 130 13.92 -20.99 20.98
CA TYR A 130 15.02 -20.14 20.54
C TYR A 130 15.84 -20.82 19.48
N VAL A 131 16.20 -20.06 18.43
CA VAL A 131 17.05 -20.50 17.33
C VAL A 131 18.29 -19.60 17.27
N SER A 132 19.47 -20.17 17.09
CA SER A 132 20.75 -19.47 16.96
C SER A 132 21.66 -20.15 15.96
N THR A 133 22.39 -19.37 15.16
CA THR A 133 23.41 -19.91 14.22
C THR A 133 24.49 -20.75 14.90
N THR A 134 24.70 -20.56 16.21
CA THR A 134 25.64 -21.35 17.06
C THR A 134 24.94 -22.47 17.84
N GLY A 135 23.62 -22.68 17.62
CA GLY A 135 22.84 -23.71 18.28
C GLY A 135 23.06 -25.11 17.71
N SER A 136 22.20 -26.03 18.15
CA SER A 136 22.13 -27.40 17.61
C SER A 136 20.69 -27.90 17.63
N ASP A 137 20.23 -28.54 16.55
CA ASP A 137 18.87 -29.10 16.47
C ASP A 137 18.65 -30.29 17.40
N THR A 138 19.70 -30.77 18.08
CA THR A 138 19.61 -31.76 19.17
C THR A 138 19.42 -31.13 20.55
N ASN A 139 19.46 -29.79 20.66
CA ASN A 139 19.21 -29.05 21.89
C ASN A 139 17.72 -29.03 22.26
N ALA A 140 17.41 -28.50 23.44
CA ALA A 140 16.03 -28.40 23.94
C ALA A 140 15.26 -27.18 23.44
N GLY A 141 15.86 -26.33 22.60
CA GLY A 141 15.24 -25.11 22.10
C GLY A 141 15.08 -24.00 23.13
N THR A 142 15.73 -24.08 24.27
CA THR A 142 15.72 -23.00 25.29
C THR A 142 16.72 -21.90 24.94
N SER A 143 16.60 -20.72 25.57
CA SER A 143 17.55 -19.63 25.36
C SER A 143 19.01 -19.99 25.71
N ALA A 144 19.23 -20.90 26.67
CA ALA A 144 20.55 -21.40 27.06
C ALA A 144 21.05 -22.55 26.16
N ALA A 145 20.15 -23.23 25.46
CA ALA A 145 20.45 -24.37 24.55
C ALA A 145 19.54 -24.24 23.32
N PRO A 146 19.77 -23.25 22.43
CA PRO A 146 18.91 -22.97 21.28
C PRO A 146 19.07 -24.03 20.18
N TRP A 147 18.07 -24.21 19.36
CA TRP A 147 18.14 -24.92 18.10
C TRP A 147 19.04 -24.19 17.11
N LYS A 148 19.44 -24.87 16.04
CA LYS A 148 20.33 -24.29 15.04
C LYS A 148 19.57 -23.72 13.85
N THR A 149 18.51 -24.41 13.39
CA THR A 149 17.81 -24.06 12.16
C THR A 149 16.39 -23.57 12.44
N ILE A 150 15.93 -22.63 11.64
CA ILE A 150 14.54 -22.15 11.69
C ILE A 150 13.61 -23.29 11.23
N GLN A 151 14.04 -24.09 10.24
CA GLN A 151 13.26 -25.24 9.78
C GLN A 151 13.01 -26.28 10.90
N HIS A 152 14.01 -26.54 11.75
CA HIS A 152 13.78 -27.43 12.90
C HIS A 152 12.72 -26.86 13.84
N ALA A 153 12.82 -25.55 14.16
CA ALA A 153 11.81 -24.90 14.99
C ALA A 153 10.41 -24.93 14.34
N ALA A 154 10.32 -24.80 13.01
CA ALA A 154 9.06 -24.88 12.28
C ALA A 154 8.42 -26.28 12.36
N ASN A 155 9.23 -27.31 12.42
CA ASN A 155 8.76 -28.70 12.57
C ASN A 155 8.30 -29.05 14.00
N GLU A 156 8.81 -28.35 15.01
CA GLU A 156 8.52 -28.62 16.42
C GLU A 156 7.43 -27.68 17.01
N ALA A 157 7.32 -26.46 16.50
CA ALA A 157 6.39 -25.47 17.05
C ALA A 157 4.92 -25.88 16.81
N ILE A 158 4.11 -25.74 17.84
CA ILE A 158 2.67 -26.00 17.84
C ILE A 158 1.87 -24.73 18.17
N ALA A 159 0.55 -24.81 18.05
CA ALA A 159 -0.35 -23.67 18.30
C ALA A 159 -0.07 -22.96 19.63
N GLY A 160 0.14 -21.66 19.55
CA GLY A 160 0.44 -20.77 20.69
C GLY A 160 1.93 -20.58 20.97
N ASP A 161 2.83 -21.32 20.33
CA ASP A 161 4.27 -21.20 20.56
C ASP A 161 4.88 -19.97 19.88
N THR A 162 5.92 -19.43 20.50
CA THR A 162 6.74 -18.36 19.94
C THR A 162 8.18 -18.83 19.73
N VAL A 163 8.66 -18.72 18.51
CA VAL A 163 10.04 -18.99 18.11
C VAL A 163 10.81 -17.67 18.00
N PHE A 164 11.73 -17.42 18.91
CA PHE A 164 12.66 -16.32 18.88
C PHE A 164 13.91 -16.70 18.09
N VAL A 165 14.17 -16.01 17.01
CA VAL A 165 15.36 -16.21 16.18
C VAL A 165 16.40 -15.16 16.56
N PHE A 166 17.54 -15.59 17.14
CA PHE A 166 18.63 -14.68 17.49
C PHE A 166 19.28 -14.09 16.23
N GLY A 167 19.89 -12.92 16.38
CA GLY A 167 20.61 -12.25 15.31
C GLY A 167 21.68 -13.15 14.68
N GLY A 168 21.77 -13.06 13.37
CA GLY A 168 22.69 -13.85 12.56
C GLY A 168 22.09 -14.18 11.19
N THR A 169 22.89 -14.80 10.32
CA THR A 169 22.47 -15.14 8.96
C THR A 169 22.18 -16.64 8.86
N TYR A 170 20.97 -16.98 8.41
CA TYR A 170 20.44 -18.32 8.23
C TYR A 170 20.24 -18.58 6.73
N HIS A 171 20.96 -19.55 6.16
CA HIS A 171 20.87 -19.92 4.75
C HIS A 171 19.93 -21.11 4.58
N GLU A 172 18.64 -20.87 4.61
CA GLU A 172 17.63 -21.93 4.50
C GLU A 172 16.34 -21.40 3.83
N SER A 173 15.61 -22.30 3.17
CA SER A 173 14.22 -22.10 2.77
C SER A 173 13.36 -22.88 3.75
N VAL A 174 12.48 -22.19 4.45
CA VAL A 174 11.71 -22.70 5.59
C VAL A 174 10.29 -23.02 5.16
N ASN A 175 9.85 -24.25 5.36
CA ASN A 175 8.46 -24.66 5.24
C ASN A 175 7.78 -24.61 6.61
N LEU A 176 6.60 -23.99 6.69
CA LEU A 176 5.81 -23.89 7.91
C LEU A 176 4.69 -24.95 7.88
N PRO A 177 4.89 -26.17 8.41
CA PRO A 177 3.94 -27.27 8.23
C PRO A 177 2.75 -27.21 9.19
N HIS A 178 2.84 -26.46 10.28
CA HIS A 178 1.86 -26.45 11.35
C HIS A 178 1.02 -25.19 11.37
N SER A 179 -0.20 -25.32 11.86
CA SER A 179 -1.13 -24.21 12.13
C SER A 179 -1.12 -23.85 13.60
N GLY A 180 -1.25 -22.55 13.88
CA GLY A 180 -1.80 -22.11 15.13
C GLY A 180 -3.32 -22.36 15.21
N SER A 181 -3.99 -21.79 16.18
CA SER A 181 -5.45 -21.90 16.32
C SER A 181 -6.03 -20.72 17.08
N GLY A 182 -7.31 -20.42 16.86
CA GLY A 182 -8.01 -19.39 17.61
C GLY A 182 -8.22 -19.71 19.10
N ALA A 183 -7.93 -20.96 19.53
CA ALA A 183 -8.09 -21.38 20.93
C ALA A 183 -6.77 -21.45 21.69
N ALA A 184 -5.67 -21.79 21.01
CA ALA A 184 -4.35 -21.93 21.61
C ALA A 184 -3.33 -20.88 21.13
N GLY A 185 -3.70 -20.07 20.14
CA GLY A 185 -2.90 -18.97 19.64
C GLY A 185 -2.20 -19.24 18.31
N SER A 186 -1.67 -18.19 17.73
CA SER A 186 -0.80 -18.28 16.56
C SER A 186 0.53 -18.92 16.90
N ILE A 187 1.16 -19.55 15.92
CA ILE A 187 2.59 -19.83 15.97
C ILE A 187 3.30 -18.57 15.48
N VAL A 188 4.22 -18.05 16.27
CA VAL A 188 4.95 -16.81 15.99
C VAL A 188 6.42 -17.11 15.72
N PHE A 189 6.93 -16.66 14.57
CA PHE A 189 8.37 -16.64 14.28
C PHE A 189 8.82 -15.18 14.24
N ARG A 190 9.77 -14.82 15.08
CA ARG A 190 10.22 -13.44 15.18
C ARG A 190 11.69 -13.29 15.51
N SER A 191 12.30 -12.19 15.06
CA SER A 191 13.62 -11.81 15.56
C SER A 191 13.62 -11.63 17.07
N TYR A 192 14.72 -12.04 17.72
CA TYR A 192 14.90 -11.77 19.14
C TYR A 192 14.94 -10.25 19.38
N PRO A 193 14.25 -9.71 20.38
CA PRO A 193 14.15 -8.28 20.61
C PRO A 193 15.51 -7.56 20.65
N GLY A 194 15.68 -6.55 19.78
CA GLY A 194 16.92 -5.79 19.63
C GLY A 194 17.99 -6.45 18.76
N GLU A 195 17.70 -7.58 18.14
CA GLU A 195 18.59 -8.27 17.20
C GLU A 195 17.93 -8.41 15.83
N THR A 196 18.71 -8.63 14.78
CA THR A 196 18.20 -8.87 13.41
C THR A 196 18.55 -10.30 13.00
N ALA A 197 17.51 -11.11 12.80
CA ALA A 197 17.64 -12.44 12.20
C ALA A 197 17.49 -12.31 10.68
N ILE A 198 18.51 -12.71 9.94
CA ILE A 198 18.59 -12.59 8.48
C ILE A 198 18.40 -13.99 7.86
N VAL A 199 17.35 -14.16 7.07
CA VAL A 199 17.15 -15.36 6.24
C VAL A 199 17.64 -15.03 4.83
N ASP A 200 18.78 -15.59 4.46
CA ASP A 200 19.53 -15.24 3.26
C ASP A 200 19.55 -16.39 2.27
N GLY A 201 19.01 -16.16 1.08
CA GLY A 201 18.91 -17.14 0.00
C GLY A 201 20.24 -17.44 -0.71
N THR A 202 21.35 -16.78 -0.35
CA THR A 202 22.65 -17.03 -0.96
C THR A 202 23.08 -18.48 -0.73
N GLY A 203 23.23 -19.22 -1.84
CA GLY A 203 23.58 -20.65 -1.80
C GLY A 203 22.42 -21.61 -1.53
N VAL A 204 21.22 -21.09 -1.27
CA VAL A 204 19.99 -21.88 -1.20
C VAL A 204 19.55 -22.21 -2.63
N THR A 205 19.33 -23.48 -2.91
CA THR A 205 18.85 -23.91 -4.24
C THR A 205 17.42 -23.42 -4.46
N CYS A 206 17.19 -22.69 -5.56
CA CYS A 206 15.85 -22.26 -5.94
C CYS A 206 15.14 -23.30 -6.80
N CYS A 207 13.99 -23.55 -6.50
CA CYS A 207 12.68 -23.50 -7.08
C CYS A 207 12.28 -24.70 -7.95
N SER A 208 13.11 -25.44 -8.62
CA SER A 208 12.78 -26.64 -9.44
C SER A 208 11.53 -26.45 -10.34
N ASP A 209 11.55 -25.44 -11.21
CA ASP A 209 10.47 -25.10 -12.15
C ASP A 209 9.12 -24.77 -11.44
N SER A 210 9.18 -23.99 -10.37
CA SER A 210 8.01 -23.60 -9.55
C SER A 210 8.28 -22.33 -8.75
N ILE A 211 7.28 -21.83 -8.04
CA ILE A 211 7.45 -20.77 -7.03
C ILE A 211 7.99 -21.40 -5.73
N GLN A 212 9.00 -20.79 -5.15
CA GLN A 212 9.52 -21.17 -3.83
C GLN A 212 9.96 -19.91 -3.07
N GLY A 213 9.49 -19.79 -1.83
CA GLY A 213 9.90 -18.74 -0.89
C GLY A 213 11.08 -19.12 -0.02
N LEU A 214 11.69 -18.13 0.59
CA LEU A 214 12.52 -18.36 1.78
C LEU A 214 11.67 -18.72 2.99
N PHE A 215 10.40 -18.27 3.02
CA PHE A 215 9.34 -18.85 3.86
C PHE A 215 8.19 -19.36 2.99
N ASN A 216 7.73 -20.57 3.26
CA ASN A 216 6.66 -21.23 2.52
C ASN A 216 5.52 -21.66 3.45
N ILE A 217 4.30 -21.27 3.08
CA ILE A 217 3.04 -21.70 3.71
C ILE A 217 2.18 -22.31 2.59
N THR A 218 2.10 -23.63 2.51
CA THR A 218 1.50 -24.33 1.36
C THR A 218 0.39 -25.27 1.80
N GLY A 219 -0.87 -24.85 1.65
CA GLY A 219 -2.03 -25.64 2.03
C GLY A 219 -3.07 -24.84 2.80
N ASP A 220 -3.47 -25.32 3.98
CA ASP A 220 -4.50 -24.72 4.83
C ASP A 220 -3.96 -24.17 6.17
N GLN A 221 -2.62 -24.02 6.27
CA GLN A 221 -2.00 -23.51 7.48
C GLN A 221 -2.56 -22.14 7.82
N SER A 222 -2.88 -21.97 9.09
CA SER A 222 -3.60 -20.83 9.61
C SER A 222 -3.01 -20.35 10.94
N TYR A 223 -3.28 -19.11 11.31
CA TYR A 223 -2.78 -18.54 12.56
C TYR A 223 -1.25 -18.58 12.66
N LEU A 224 -0.59 -18.00 11.67
CA LEU A 224 0.87 -17.88 11.60
C LEU A 224 1.27 -16.40 11.57
N ILE A 225 2.32 -16.07 12.29
CA ILE A 225 2.89 -14.73 12.32
C ILE A 225 4.38 -14.81 12.01
N LEU A 226 4.83 -14.08 10.97
CA LEU A 226 6.25 -13.80 10.70
C LEU A 226 6.51 -12.33 11.03
N GLU A 227 7.46 -12.05 11.93
CA GLU A 227 7.65 -10.70 12.44
C GLU A 227 9.12 -10.33 12.60
N GLY A 228 9.47 -9.12 12.11
CA GLY A 228 10.77 -8.48 12.33
C GLY A 228 11.96 -9.24 11.75
N LEU A 229 11.74 -10.05 10.74
CA LEU A 229 12.78 -10.82 10.04
C LEU A 229 13.31 -10.01 8.85
N GLU A 230 14.61 -10.13 8.55
CA GLU A 230 15.19 -9.70 7.30
C GLU A 230 15.30 -10.90 6.35
N ILE A 231 14.69 -10.80 5.17
CA ILE A 231 14.57 -11.88 4.18
C ILE A 231 15.18 -11.38 2.89
N GLN A 232 16.27 -12.01 2.42
CA GLN A 232 17.06 -11.38 1.37
C GLN A 232 17.78 -12.34 0.42
N ASN A 233 18.24 -11.79 -0.72
CA ASN A 233 19.24 -12.39 -1.62
C ASN A 233 18.82 -13.77 -2.16
N TYR A 234 17.57 -13.93 -2.59
CA TYR A 234 17.11 -15.17 -3.20
C TYR A 234 16.84 -14.94 -4.69
N ALA A 235 17.67 -15.55 -5.53
CA ALA A 235 17.65 -15.25 -6.95
C ALA A 235 17.75 -16.49 -7.82
N SER A 236 17.17 -16.39 -9.04
CA SER A 236 17.31 -17.39 -10.10
C SER A 236 17.81 -16.77 -11.40
N THR A 237 18.45 -17.59 -12.21
CA THR A 237 18.80 -17.33 -13.61
C THR A 237 18.10 -18.31 -14.56
N ASN A 238 17.11 -19.06 -14.06
CA ASN A 238 16.29 -19.98 -14.84
C ASN A 238 14.86 -19.43 -14.90
N VAL A 239 14.39 -19.10 -16.07
CA VAL A 239 13.07 -18.48 -16.33
C VAL A 239 11.87 -19.28 -15.79
N ASN A 240 12.02 -20.57 -15.53
CA ASN A 240 10.96 -21.39 -14.95
C ASN A 240 10.97 -21.40 -13.41
N ASN A 241 11.98 -20.81 -12.81
CA ASN A 241 12.08 -20.70 -11.36
C ASN A 241 11.55 -19.35 -10.91
N GLU A 242 10.71 -19.35 -9.89
CA GLU A 242 10.11 -18.14 -9.36
C GLU A 242 10.51 -17.97 -7.88
N PRO A 243 11.63 -17.29 -7.58
CA PRO A 243 12.03 -17.02 -6.22
C PRO A 243 11.10 -16.04 -5.54
N ALA A 244 10.75 -16.32 -4.28
CA ALA A 244 9.97 -15.43 -3.44
C ALA A 244 10.64 -15.21 -2.07
N GLY A 245 10.41 -14.06 -1.46
CA GLY A 245 10.78 -13.86 -0.05
C GLY A 245 9.84 -14.67 0.85
N ILE A 246 8.55 -14.42 0.73
CA ILE A 246 7.48 -15.16 1.41
C ILE A 246 6.50 -15.67 0.34
N TYR A 247 6.22 -16.96 0.36
CA TYR A 247 5.28 -17.62 -0.53
C TYR A 247 4.16 -18.31 0.24
N VAL A 248 2.92 -17.95 -0.08
CA VAL A 248 1.72 -18.56 0.50
C VAL A 248 0.85 -19.09 -0.62
N THR A 249 0.38 -20.34 -0.52
CA THR A 249 -0.60 -20.89 -1.46
C THR A 249 -1.58 -21.82 -0.76
N GLY A 250 -2.83 -21.78 -1.18
CA GLY A 250 -3.87 -22.65 -0.64
C GLY A 250 -5.06 -21.91 -0.04
N SER A 251 -5.38 -22.17 1.24
CA SER A 251 -6.64 -21.71 1.88
C SER A 251 -6.49 -21.36 3.36
N GLY A 252 -5.34 -20.90 3.81
CA GLY A 252 -5.08 -20.50 5.19
C GLY A 252 -5.84 -19.25 5.64
N LYS A 253 -5.90 -19.01 6.94
CA LYS A 253 -6.48 -17.78 7.51
C LYS A 253 -5.71 -17.26 8.70
N TYR A 254 -5.89 -15.95 8.99
CA TYR A 254 -5.16 -15.26 10.06
C TYR A 254 -3.64 -15.43 9.90
N LEU A 255 -3.15 -15.14 8.69
CA LEU A 255 -1.74 -15.07 8.38
C LEU A 255 -1.30 -13.62 8.47
N GLN A 256 -0.24 -13.36 9.24
CA GLN A 256 0.23 -12.01 9.48
C GLN A 256 1.73 -11.91 9.20
N PHE A 257 2.10 -10.92 8.39
CA PHE A 257 3.47 -10.61 8.01
C PHE A 257 3.76 -9.18 8.51
N LEU A 258 4.52 -9.07 9.59
CA LEU A 258 4.59 -7.86 10.39
C LEU A 258 6.03 -7.37 10.50
N PHE A 259 6.27 -6.11 10.11
CA PHE A 259 7.56 -5.42 10.30
C PHE A 259 8.79 -6.18 9.73
N ASN A 260 8.59 -6.99 8.68
CA ASN A 260 9.69 -7.67 8.02
C ASN A 260 10.37 -6.73 7.01
N THR A 261 11.66 -6.94 6.80
CA THR A 261 12.40 -6.35 5.68
C THR A 261 12.63 -7.42 4.63
N VAL A 262 12.10 -7.21 3.41
CA VAL A 262 12.23 -8.17 2.30
C VAL A 262 12.90 -7.47 1.13
N HIS A 263 14.06 -7.99 0.66
CA HIS A 263 14.79 -7.33 -0.42
C HIS A 263 15.72 -8.26 -1.20
N GLY A 264 16.09 -7.82 -2.42
CA GLY A 264 17.03 -8.57 -3.23
C GLY A 264 16.52 -9.93 -3.69
N ILE A 265 15.20 -10.08 -3.85
CA ILE A 265 14.61 -11.26 -4.49
C ILE A 265 14.57 -10.98 -5.99
N ALA A 266 15.12 -11.89 -6.82
CA ALA A 266 15.36 -11.56 -8.20
C ALA A 266 15.24 -12.75 -9.15
N GLU A 267 14.59 -12.51 -10.29
CA GLU A 267 14.70 -13.35 -11.48
C GLU A 267 15.47 -12.59 -12.57
N THR A 268 16.57 -13.12 -13.02
CA THR A 268 17.49 -12.47 -13.95
C THR A 268 17.71 -13.24 -15.26
N ALA A 269 16.87 -14.24 -15.53
CA ALA A 269 16.98 -15.05 -16.76
C ALA A 269 16.54 -14.32 -18.04
N GLY A 270 15.77 -13.24 -17.90
CA GLY A 270 15.30 -12.44 -19.05
C GLY A 270 13.81 -12.07 -19.00
N PRO A 271 13.21 -11.76 -20.16
CA PRO A 271 11.91 -11.10 -20.21
C PRO A 271 10.69 -11.96 -19.78
N ASN A 272 10.85 -13.26 -19.56
CA ASN A 272 9.75 -14.15 -19.19
C ASN A 272 9.89 -14.70 -17.76
N GLY A 273 10.80 -14.16 -16.98
CA GLY A 273 11.01 -14.61 -15.60
C GLY A 273 10.08 -13.90 -14.61
N ASN A 274 9.87 -14.53 -13.46
CA ASN A 274 9.04 -14.03 -12.37
C ASN A 274 9.76 -14.14 -11.03
N ALA A 275 9.51 -13.18 -10.14
CA ALA A 275 9.94 -13.23 -8.74
C ALA A 275 9.00 -12.38 -7.87
N HIS A 276 8.90 -12.69 -6.58
CA HIS A 276 8.01 -12.00 -5.67
C HIS A 276 8.72 -11.62 -4.36
N GLY A 277 8.42 -10.45 -3.83
CA GLY A 277 8.76 -10.13 -2.45
C GLY A 277 7.88 -10.93 -1.49
N ILE A 278 6.57 -10.75 -1.58
CA ILE A 278 5.54 -11.47 -0.81
C ILE A 278 4.42 -11.86 -1.76
N GLY A 279 4.26 -13.15 -2.05
CA GLY A 279 3.22 -13.68 -2.93
C GLY A 279 2.21 -14.54 -2.17
N LEU A 280 0.91 -14.23 -2.30
CA LEU A 280 -0.19 -14.93 -1.64
C LEU A 280 -1.21 -15.39 -2.68
N TYR A 281 -1.34 -16.70 -2.86
CA TYR A 281 -2.14 -17.33 -3.92
C TYR A 281 -3.27 -18.18 -3.34
N GLY A 282 -4.50 -17.69 -3.44
CA GLY A 282 -5.71 -18.41 -3.02
C GLY A 282 -6.14 -19.45 -4.04
N THR A 283 -5.65 -20.67 -3.94
CA THR A 283 -5.83 -21.74 -4.96
C THR A 283 -6.97 -22.71 -4.66
N ALA A 284 -7.65 -22.57 -3.52
CA ALA A 284 -8.72 -23.47 -3.10
C ALA A 284 -10.10 -22.79 -3.12
N THR A 285 -11.17 -23.58 -3.04
CA THR A 285 -12.54 -23.04 -2.89
C THR A 285 -12.80 -22.37 -1.55
N THR A 286 -12.08 -22.78 -0.50
CA THR A 286 -11.99 -22.03 0.75
C THR A 286 -10.94 -20.93 0.57
N PRO A 287 -11.26 -19.66 0.82
CA PRO A 287 -10.33 -18.57 0.55
C PRO A 287 -9.14 -18.53 1.54
N LEU A 288 -8.04 -17.96 1.08
CA LEU A 288 -7.11 -17.29 1.98
C LEU A 288 -7.84 -16.10 2.60
N SER A 289 -7.87 -15.99 3.93
CA SER A 289 -8.70 -14.95 4.56
C SER A 289 -8.11 -14.37 5.84
N ASN A 290 -8.53 -13.13 6.17
CA ASN A 290 -8.01 -12.40 7.31
C ASN A 290 -6.46 -12.31 7.26
N ILE A 291 -5.96 -11.82 6.14
CA ILE A 291 -4.53 -11.65 5.87
C ILE A 291 -4.11 -10.24 6.30
N THR A 292 -2.97 -10.13 6.98
CA THR A 292 -2.42 -8.83 7.37
C THR A 292 -0.97 -8.70 6.94
N LEU A 293 -0.66 -7.70 6.11
CA LEU A 293 0.69 -7.24 5.82
C LEU A 293 0.86 -5.86 6.43
N ARG A 294 1.70 -5.74 7.47
CA ARG A 294 1.83 -4.47 8.18
C ARG A 294 3.26 -4.10 8.48
N GLY A 295 3.61 -2.85 8.20
CA GLY A 295 4.90 -2.27 8.59
C GLY A 295 6.09 -2.91 7.88
N ASN A 296 5.87 -3.69 6.80
CA ASN A 296 6.97 -4.33 6.09
C ASN A 296 7.71 -3.31 5.21
N ASN A 297 9.02 -3.47 5.10
CA ASN A 297 9.88 -2.73 4.19
C ASN A 297 10.31 -3.65 3.04
N VAL A 298 9.77 -3.41 1.82
CA VAL A 298 9.92 -4.32 0.67
C VAL A 298 10.53 -3.58 -0.50
N TYR A 299 11.80 -3.92 -0.86
CA TYR A 299 12.53 -3.13 -1.84
C TYR A 299 13.62 -3.90 -2.60
N GLY A 300 14.10 -3.29 -3.70
CA GLY A 300 15.23 -3.81 -4.46
C GLY A 300 14.95 -5.13 -5.16
N MET A 301 13.70 -5.32 -5.63
CA MET A 301 13.26 -6.52 -6.32
C MET A 301 13.56 -6.45 -7.82
N VAL A 302 13.80 -7.62 -8.41
CA VAL A 302 13.80 -7.81 -9.87
C VAL A 302 12.75 -8.87 -10.19
N THR A 303 11.51 -8.42 -10.33
CA THR A 303 10.35 -9.30 -10.38
C THR A 303 10.01 -9.82 -11.78
N GLY A 304 10.62 -9.25 -12.83
CA GLY A 304 10.30 -9.62 -14.20
C GLY A 304 8.86 -9.22 -14.57
N ASN A 305 8.00 -10.19 -14.87
CA ASN A 305 6.58 -9.91 -15.14
C ASN A 305 5.69 -9.88 -13.88
N SER A 306 6.26 -10.18 -12.71
CA SER A 306 5.50 -10.32 -11.47
C SER A 306 5.61 -9.10 -10.55
N GLU A 307 4.97 -9.17 -9.41
CA GLU A 307 4.69 -8.10 -8.49
C GLU A 307 5.59 -8.20 -7.24
N THR A 308 5.81 -7.08 -6.59
CA THR A 308 6.57 -7.05 -5.32
C THR A 308 5.75 -7.64 -4.17
N ILE A 309 4.50 -7.20 -4.03
CA ILE A 309 3.50 -7.77 -3.12
C ILE A 309 2.27 -8.12 -3.96
N THR A 310 1.86 -9.37 -3.98
CA THR A 310 0.65 -9.79 -4.69
C THR A 310 -0.28 -10.64 -3.84
N LEU A 311 -1.58 -10.42 -4.03
CA LEU A 311 -2.67 -11.25 -3.53
C LEU A 311 -3.49 -11.70 -4.73
N ASP A 312 -3.40 -12.97 -5.10
CA ASP A 312 -4.01 -13.49 -6.32
C ASP A 312 -4.95 -14.66 -6.06
N GLY A 313 -6.00 -14.77 -6.86
CA GLY A 313 -6.98 -15.83 -6.79
C GLY A 313 -8.01 -15.65 -5.67
N ASN A 314 -8.38 -16.74 -4.99
CA ASN A 314 -9.40 -16.72 -3.95
C ASN A 314 -8.88 -16.16 -2.63
N VAL A 315 -8.69 -14.84 -2.56
CA VAL A 315 -8.30 -14.13 -1.34
C VAL A 315 -9.47 -13.27 -0.86
N ASP A 316 -9.93 -13.45 0.38
CA ASP A 316 -11.13 -12.81 0.93
C ASP A 316 -10.89 -12.23 2.32
N GLY A 317 -10.84 -10.91 2.40
CA GLY A 317 -10.53 -10.18 3.62
C GLY A 317 -9.03 -10.05 3.86
N PHE A 318 -8.47 -8.90 3.47
CA PHE A 318 -7.06 -8.58 3.68
C PHE A 318 -6.86 -7.12 4.11
N THR A 319 -5.75 -6.88 4.80
CA THR A 319 -5.32 -5.55 5.20
C THR A 319 -3.83 -5.40 4.87
N ILE A 320 -3.49 -4.45 4.00
CA ILE A 320 -2.11 -4.06 3.67
C ILE A 320 -1.93 -2.64 4.19
N ILE A 321 -1.20 -2.50 5.30
CA ILE A 321 -1.18 -1.24 6.05
C ILE A 321 0.22 -0.87 6.54
N GLU A 322 0.56 0.41 6.45
CA GLU A 322 1.82 0.96 6.99
C GLU A 322 3.09 0.33 6.38
N ASN A 323 3.00 -0.27 5.18
CA ASN A 323 4.18 -0.81 4.52
C ASN A 323 4.94 0.27 3.75
N ASN A 324 6.25 0.08 3.62
CA ASN A 324 7.13 0.87 2.78
C ASN A 324 7.60 0.01 1.60
N VAL A 325 7.09 0.29 0.39
CA VAL A 325 7.37 -0.50 -0.82
C VAL A 325 8.05 0.38 -1.84
N HIS A 326 9.31 0.06 -2.21
CA HIS A 326 10.07 1.02 -3.01
C HIS A 326 11.22 0.41 -3.82
N ASN A 327 11.67 1.15 -4.85
CA ASN A 327 12.82 0.78 -5.68
C ASN A 327 12.70 -0.62 -6.28
N ASN A 328 11.55 -0.93 -6.87
CA ASN A 328 11.28 -2.22 -7.51
C ASN A 328 11.08 -2.02 -9.02
N ASN A 329 11.39 -3.06 -9.81
CA ASN A 329 11.39 -2.93 -11.26
C ASN A 329 10.09 -3.35 -11.96
N ASN A 330 9.04 -3.57 -11.22
CA ASN A 330 7.68 -3.79 -11.69
C ASN A 330 6.70 -3.44 -10.56
N LEU A 331 5.47 -3.98 -10.57
CA LEU A 331 4.37 -3.61 -9.68
C LEU A 331 4.75 -3.60 -8.18
N GLY A 332 4.28 -2.60 -7.45
CA GLY A 332 4.53 -2.44 -6.01
C GLY A 332 3.59 -3.31 -5.17
N ILE A 333 2.33 -2.93 -5.06
CA ILE A 333 1.28 -3.68 -4.34
C ILE A 333 0.18 -4.00 -5.34
N ASP A 334 -0.17 -5.28 -5.47
CA ASP A 334 -1.20 -5.73 -6.40
C ASP A 334 -2.21 -6.67 -5.74
N ALA A 335 -3.50 -6.40 -6.00
CA ALA A 335 -4.61 -7.27 -5.64
C ALA A 335 -5.28 -7.74 -6.94
N THR A 336 -5.09 -9.02 -7.29
CA THR A 336 -5.41 -9.52 -8.61
C THR A 336 -6.67 -10.38 -8.67
N GLY A 337 -7.16 -10.57 -9.88
CA GLY A 337 -8.23 -11.51 -10.17
C GLY A 337 -8.25 -11.97 -11.62
N PHE A 338 -8.87 -13.13 -11.84
CA PHE A 338 -9.15 -13.69 -13.15
C PHE A 338 -7.97 -14.29 -13.91
N TYR A 339 -6.83 -14.50 -13.27
CA TYR A 339 -5.65 -15.14 -13.85
C TYR A 339 -5.69 -16.68 -13.84
N GLY A 340 -6.74 -17.27 -13.26
CA GLY A 340 -6.90 -18.73 -13.18
C GLY A 340 -6.20 -19.36 -11.98
N THR A 341 -5.74 -18.55 -11.05
CA THR A 341 -5.12 -18.99 -9.78
C THR A 341 -6.15 -19.62 -8.87
N GLY A 342 -7.28 -18.95 -8.69
CA GLY A 342 -8.40 -19.46 -7.91
C GLY A 342 -9.32 -20.37 -8.73
N PRO A 343 -10.15 -21.21 -8.05
CA PRO A 343 -11.18 -21.98 -8.73
C PRO A 343 -12.20 -21.07 -9.42
N SER A 344 -12.76 -21.55 -10.53
CA SER A 344 -13.78 -20.83 -11.29
C SER A 344 -14.92 -20.30 -10.39
N GLY A 345 -15.17 -18.99 -10.46
CA GLY A 345 -16.16 -18.28 -9.64
C GLY A 345 -15.63 -17.77 -8.29
N TYR A 346 -14.35 -18.03 -7.97
CA TYR A 346 -13.68 -17.57 -6.75
C TYR A 346 -12.34 -16.89 -7.03
N ASP A 347 -11.98 -16.71 -8.29
CA ASP A 347 -10.67 -16.24 -8.74
C ASP A 347 -10.59 -14.72 -8.71
N GLN A 348 -10.60 -14.15 -7.51
CA GLN A 348 -10.60 -12.69 -7.33
C GLN A 348 -10.26 -12.32 -5.89
N ALA A 349 -9.27 -11.44 -5.70
CA ALA A 349 -9.00 -10.80 -4.42
C ALA A 349 -10.12 -9.80 -4.08
N ARG A 350 -10.62 -9.83 -2.83
CA ARG A 350 -11.79 -9.04 -2.42
C ARG A 350 -11.85 -8.72 -0.93
N ASN A 351 -12.77 -7.80 -0.58
CA ASN A 351 -12.99 -7.36 0.81
C ASN A 351 -11.70 -6.87 1.47
N GLY A 352 -10.93 -6.05 0.75
CA GLY A 352 -9.60 -5.63 1.12
C GLY A 352 -9.49 -4.15 1.52
N VAL A 353 -8.46 -3.85 2.33
CA VAL A 353 -8.05 -2.48 2.64
C VAL A 353 -6.55 -2.34 2.38
N ILE A 354 -6.17 -1.36 1.57
CA ILE A 354 -4.77 -0.96 1.30
C ILE A 354 -4.63 0.47 1.80
N SER A 355 -3.99 0.67 2.96
CA SER A 355 -4.01 1.97 3.62
C SER A 355 -2.70 2.36 4.31
N HIS A 356 -2.42 3.67 4.41
CA HIS A 356 -1.25 4.20 5.09
C HIS A 356 0.10 3.66 4.59
N ASN A 357 0.13 3.09 3.37
CA ASN A 357 1.39 2.64 2.79
C ASN A 357 2.13 3.82 2.16
N THR A 358 3.45 3.75 2.18
CA THR A 358 4.33 4.60 1.38
C THR A 358 4.88 3.76 0.24
N VAL A 359 4.53 4.13 -1.00
CA VAL A 359 4.93 3.38 -2.20
C VAL A 359 5.62 4.33 -3.17
N TYR A 360 6.86 4.03 -3.57
CA TYR A 360 7.60 4.97 -4.43
C TYR A 360 8.73 4.32 -5.24
N ASP A 361 9.14 5.02 -6.29
CA ASP A 361 10.21 4.59 -7.20
C ASP A 361 9.95 3.17 -7.75
N ILE A 362 8.71 2.93 -8.21
CA ILE A 362 8.28 1.71 -8.87
C ILE A 362 8.25 1.98 -10.38
N THR A 363 9.14 1.31 -11.14
CA THR A 363 9.24 1.59 -12.58
C THR A 363 9.71 0.38 -13.38
N SER A 364 9.04 0.12 -14.48
CA SER A 364 9.42 -0.93 -15.44
C SER A 364 10.33 -0.42 -16.56
N LEU A 365 10.78 0.83 -16.50
CA LEU A 365 11.62 1.44 -17.55
C LEU A 365 12.86 0.61 -17.91
N ASN A 366 13.50 -0.01 -16.93
CA ASN A 366 14.67 -0.87 -17.11
C ASN A 366 14.37 -2.35 -16.91
N ASN A 367 13.10 -2.73 -16.85
CA ASN A 367 12.69 -4.12 -16.73
C ASN A 367 12.80 -4.80 -18.12
N PRO A 368 13.55 -5.91 -18.25
CA PRO A 368 13.71 -6.60 -19.54
C PRO A 368 12.40 -7.07 -20.17
N ALA A 369 11.34 -7.28 -19.37
CA ALA A 369 10.03 -7.70 -19.85
C ALA A 369 9.29 -6.58 -20.60
N TYR A 370 9.46 -5.32 -20.20
CA TYR A 370 8.64 -4.20 -20.67
C TYR A 370 9.44 -3.15 -21.44
N ASN A 371 10.63 -2.76 -20.99
CA ASN A 371 11.45 -1.69 -21.57
C ASN A 371 10.70 -0.35 -21.74
N GLY A 372 9.84 0.00 -20.80
CA GLY A 372 9.00 1.18 -20.85
C GLY A 372 8.34 1.47 -19.51
N TYR A 373 7.65 2.60 -19.42
CA TYR A 373 6.88 2.98 -18.27
C TYR A 373 5.54 2.25 -18.26
N GLY A 374 5.25 1.43 -17.24
CA GLY A 374 4.03 0.65 -17.12
C GLY A 374 3.86 -0.05 -15.78
N ALA A 375 4.71 0.30 -14.79
CA ALA A 375 4.63 -0.29 -13.46
C ALA A 375 3.76 0.55 -12.51
N ASP A 376 2.85 -0.12 -11.83
CA ASP A 376 1.97 0.52 -10.87
C ASP A 376 2.55 0.54 -9.46
N GLY A 377 2.35 1.65 -8.74
CA GLY A 377 2.64 1.71 -7.32
C GLY A 377 1.67 0.84 -6.53
N ILE A 378 0.36 1.09 -6.67
CA ILE A 378 -0.72 0.27 -6.11
C ILE A 378 -1.69 -0.07 -7.24
N TYR A 379 -1.89 -1.34 -7.48
CA TYR A 379 -2.76 -1.86 -8.53
C TYR A 379 -3.89 -2.74 -7.95
N CYS A 380 -5.07 -2.53 -8.46
CA CYS A 380 -6.19 -3.44 -8.29
C CYS A 380 -6.52 -4.00 -9.66
N ASP A 381 -5.92 -5.13 -10.01
CA ASP A 381 -6.06 -5.78 -11.31
C ASP A 381 -7.12 -6.89 -11.25
N GLY A 382 -8.36 -6.55 -11.54
CA GLY A 382 -9.46 -7.49 -11.46
C GLY A 382 -9.97 -7.74 -10.03
N CYS A 383 -9.55 -6.98 -9.03
CA CYS A 383 -10.04 -7.08 -7.66
C CYS A 383 -11.48 -6.54 -7.50
N THR A 384 -12.12 -6.80 -6.35
CA THR A 384 -13.45 -6.25 -6.04
C THR A 384 -13.61 -5.93 -4.55
N GLU A 385 -14.47 -4.93 -4.24
CA GLU A 385 -14.77 -4.54 -2.86
C GLU A 385 -13.49 -4.19 -2.07
N VAL A 386 -12.62 -3.34 -2.67
CA VAL A 386 -11.34 -2.90 -2.08
C VAL A 386 -11.36 -1.40 -1.81
N VAL A 387 -10.81 -1.01 -0.65
CA VAL A 387 -10.58 0.39 -0.30
C VAL A 387 -9.08 0.68 -0.34
N ILE A 388 -8.67 1.66 -1.16
CA ILE A 388 -7.30 2.18 -1.25
C ILE A 388 -7.32 3.58 -0.66
N GLU A 389 -6.88 3.73 0.60
CA GLU A 389 -7.03 5.00 1.31
C GLU A 389 -5.78 5.45 2.06
N ARG A 390 -5.59 6.77 2.13
CA ARG A 390 -4.55 7.40 2.97
C ARG A 390 -3.14 6.87 2.67
N ASN A 391 -2.86 6.47 1.42
CA ASN A 391 -1.54 6.08 0.97
C ASN A 391 -0.77 7.28 0.44
N LEU A 392 0.52 7.30 0.65
CA LEU A 392 1.47 8.20 0.00
C LEU A 392 2.13 7.44 -1.15
N VAL A 393 1.78 7.82 -2.40
CA VAL A 393 2.28 7.11 -3.59
C VAL A 393 2.95 8.10 -4.54
N TYR A 394 4.21 7.86 -4.90
CA TYR A 394 4.93 8.82 -5.72
C TYR A 394 6.07 8.22 -6.55
N ASN A 395 6.41 8.89 -7.65
CA ASN A 395 7.48 8.50 -8.57
C ASN A 395 7.34 7.08 -9.13
N CYS A 396 6.12 6.54 -9.23
CA CYS A 396 5.87 5.29 -9.93
C CYS A 396 5.56 5.58 -11.41
N ASP A 397 5.45 4.57 -12.24
CA ASP A 397 5.04 4.83 -13.63
C ASP A 397 3.56 5.23 -13.65
N LEU A 398 2.67 4.41 -13.09
CA LEU A 398 1.32 4.79 -12.69
C LEU A 398 1.26 4.69 -11.16
N ASN A 399 0.88 5.76 -10.47
CA ASN A 399 0.95 5.69 -9.01
C ASN A 399 -0.13 4.80 -8.40
N ILE A 400 -1.41 4.95 -8.81
CA ILE A 400 -2.53 4.07 -8.39
C ILE A 400 -3.34 3.71 -9.63
N GLU A 401 -3.64 2.43 -9.82
CA GLU A 401 -4.51 1.97 -10.88
C GLU A 401 -5.61 1.03 -10.37
N ALA A 402 -6.83 1.16 -10.95
CA ALA A 402 -7.91 0.21 -10.79
C ALA A 402 -8.40 -0.19 -12.18
N ALA A 403 -7.94 -1.34 -12.64
CA ALA A 403 -8.15 -1.81 -14.01
C ALA A 403 -8.29 -3.33 -14.04
N SER A 404 -8.53 -3.91 -15.20
CA SER A 404 -8.42 -5.35 -15.41
C SER A 404 -7.76 -5.66 -16.74
N GLU A 405 -6.78 -6.54 -16.73
CA GLU A 405 -6.12 -7.05 -17.93
C GLU A 405 -6.88 -8.20 -18.59
N ASN A 406 -7.91 -8.74 -17.94
CA ASN A 406 -8.61 -9.94 -18.35
C ASN A 406 -9.86 -9.63 -19.16
N SER A 407 -9.87 -9.95 -20.47
CA SER A 407 -10.95 -9.63 -21.41
C SER A 407 -12.34 -10.06 -20.91
N GLY A 408 -13.28 -9.10 -20.89
CA GLY A 408 -14.66 -9.33 -20.43
C GLY A 408 -14.78 -9.52 -18.92
N ARG A 409 -13.79 -9.06 -18.15
CA ARG A 409 -13.76 -9.05 -16.70
C ARG A 409 -13.38 -7.64 -16.23
N ASP A 410 -14.05 -7.17 -15.21
CA ASP A 410 -13.85 -5.81 -14.71
C ASP A 410 -13.40 -5.83 -13.25
N THR A 411 -12.49 -4.94 -12.92
CA THR A 411 -12.26 -4.49 -11.54
C THR A 411 -13.50 -3.75 -11.08
N SER A 412 -13.99 -4.01 -9.86
CA SER A 412 -15.28 -3.47 -9.45
C SER A 412 -15.36 -3.07 -7.98
N TYR A 413 -16.22 -2.07 -7.69
CA TYR A 413 -16.50 -1.61 -6.33
C TYR A 413 -15.23 -1.22 -5.56
N VAL A 414 -14.32 -0.50 -6.21
CA VAL A 414 -13.09 0.02 -5.60
C VAL A 414 -13.29 1.48 -5.21
N THR A 415 -12.93 1.80 -3.96
CA THR A 415 -12.90 3.18 -3.47
C THR A 415 -11.44 3.62 -3.28
N ILE A 416 -11.02 4.66 -4.01
CA ILE A 416 -9.69 5.27 -3.92
C ILE A 416 -9.88 6.63 -3.26
N ASN A 417 -9.54 6.77 -1.98
CA ASN A 417 -9.82 8.02 -1.28
C ASN A 417 -8.70 8.49 -0.35
N ASN A 418 -8.65 9.80 -0.15
CA ASN A 418 -7.72 10.44 0.79
C ASN A 418 -6.24 10.12 0.55
N ASN A 419 -5.86 9.70 -0.66
CA ASN A 419 -4.46 9.45 -1.00
C ASN A 419 -3.76 10.75 -1.43
N VAL A 420 -2.46 10.81 -1.17
CA VAL A 420 -1.56 11.81 -1.72
C VAL A 420 -0.71 11.16 -2.80
N VAL A 421 -0.81 11.65 -4.03
CA VAL A 421 -0.28 11.00 -5.23
C VAL A 421 0.51 12.01 -6.05
N TYR A 422 1.83 11.82 -6.26
CA TYR A 422 2.61 12.80 -7.01
C TYR A 422 3.77 12.20 -7.82
N GLY A 423 4.22 12.95 -8.81
CA GLY A 423 5.42 12.64 -9.59
C GLY A 423 5.35 11.37 -10.43
N GLY A 424 4.14 10.86 -10.71
CA GLY A 424 3.95 9.68 -11.57
C GLY A 424 4.48 9.92 -13.00
N ASN A 425 5.16 8.94 -13.57
CA ASN A 425 5.75 9.10 -14.91
C ASN A 425 4.68 9.19 -16.00
N VAL A 426 3.60 8.40 -15.91
CA VAL A 426 2.51 8.34 -16.87
C VAL A 426 1.23 8.92 -16.28
N ALA A 427 0.83 8.47 -15.09
CA ALA A 427 -0.42 8.94 -14.48
C ALA A 427 -0.33 9.01 -12.94
N GLY A 428 -1.17 9.86 -12.34
CA GLY A 428 -1.40 9.86 -10.91
C GLY A 428 -2.36 8.74 -10.52
N ILE A 429 -3.60 8.81 -10.98
CA ILE A 429 -4.60 7.75 -10.81
C ILE A 429 -5.15 7.36 -12.18
N SER A 430 -5.23 6.05 -12.46
CA SER A 430 -5.75 5.47 -13.69
C SER A 430 -6.89 4.50 -13.40
N ILE A 431 -7.93 4.49 -14.25
CA ILE A 431 -9.04 3.54 -14.18
C ILE A 431 -9.38 3.01 -15.59
N GLY A 432 -9.80 1.74 -15.68
CA GLY A 432 -10.18 1.11 -16.95
C GLY A 432 -9.23 -0.02 -17.35
N GLY A 433 -9.17 -0.34 -18.62
CA GLY A 433 -8.26 -1.33 -19.19
C GLY A 433 -7.29 -0.67 -20.17
N TYR A 434 -6.02 -1.05 -20.16
CA TYR A 434 -4.98 -0.42 -20.98
C TYR A 434 -5.19 -0.58 -22.49
N ALA A 435 -6.04 -1.52 -22.93
CA ALA A 435 -6.33 -1.76 -24.34
C ALA A 435 -7.82 -2.14 -24.56
N SER A 436 -8.30 -1.95 -25.78
CA SER A 436 -9.70 -2.23 -26.15
C SER A 436 -10.09 -3.72 -26.13
N ASN A 437 -9.14 -4.62 -26.01
CA ASN A 437 -9.35 -6.07 -25.98
C ASN A 437 -9.10 -6.72 -24.61
N VAL A 438 -8.83 -5.92 -23.58
CA VAL A 438 -8.71 -6.38 -22.20
C VAL A 438 -10.00 -6.12 -21.43
N GLY A 439 -9.99 -6.26 -20.10
CA GLY A 439 -11.10 -5.90 -19.24
C GLY A 439 -11.22 -4.40 -19.02
N GLY A 440 -11.87 -4.02 -17.95
CA GLY A 440 -12.10 -2.62 -17.61
C GLY A 440 -12.32 -2.39 -16.12
N SER A 441 -13.10 -1.38 -15.82
CA SER A 441 -13.47 -1.07 -14.44
C SER A 441 -14.93 -0.59 -14.33
N GLU A 442 -15.61 -1.01 -13.26
CA GLU A 442 -16.98 -0.59 -12.96
C GLU A 442 -17.15 -0.20 -11.49
N HIS A 443 -17.99 0.78 -11.21
CA HIS A 443 -18.24 1.24 -9.85
C HIS A 443 -16.97 1.66 -9.09
N ILE A 444 -16.07 2.36 -9.77
CA ILE A 444 -14.87 2.94 -9.15
C ILE A 444 -15.20 4.31 -8.61
N SER A 445 -14.81 4.57 -7.37
CA SER A 445 -15.00 5.85 -6.71
C SER A 445 -13.65 6.48 -6.35
N VAL A 446 -13.24 7.53 -7.08
CA VAL A 446 -11.99 8.27 -6.85
C VAL A 446 -12.36 9.58 -6.15
N ILE A 447 -12.13 9.68 -4.84
CA ILE A 447 -12.73 10.74 -4.02
C ILE A 447 -11.73 11.32 -3.03
N ASN A 448 -11.68 12.64 -2.94
CA ASN A 448 -10.87 13.33 -1.94
C ASN A 448 -9.36 12.98 -1.99
N ASN A 449 -8.81 12.73 -3.18
CA ASN A 449 -7.37 12.56 -3.37
C ASN A 449 -6.70 13.90 -3.73
N THR A 450 -5.42 14.01 -3.45
CA THR A 450 -4.57 15.10 -3.94
C THR A 450 -3.57 14.52 -4.94
N LEU A 451 -3.73 14.90 -6.21
CA LEU A 451 -2.85 14.55 -7.33
C LEU A 451 -1.97 15.76 -7.65
N PHE A 452 -0.65 15.58 -7.60
CA PHE A 452 0.29 16.69 -7.76
C PHE A 452 1.42 16.34 -8.74
N GLU A 453 1.51 17.11 -9.82
CA GLU A 453 2.58 17.04 -10.83
C GLU A 453 2.89 15.62 -11.32
N ASN A 454 1.84 14.83 -11.61
CA ASN A 454 1.99 13.55 -12.28
C ASN A 454 2.13 13.73 -13.80
N ASN A 455 2.20 12.61 -14.56
CA ASN A 455 2.39 12.64 -16.01
C ASN A 455 3.69 13.35 -16.43
N THR A 456 4.79 13.05 -15.75
CA THR A 456 6.08 13.73 -15.99
C THR A 456 6.66 13.45 -17.39
N THR A 457 6.25 12.37 -18.05
CA THR A 457 6.68 12.01 -19.42
C THR A 457 5.78 12.55 -20.53
N GLY A 458 4.59 13.06 -20.22
CA GLY A 458 3.62 13.57 -21.18
C GLY A 458 2.86 12.49 -21.95
N ASN A 459 2.79 11.26 -21.43
CA ASN A 459 2.14 10.12 -22.10
C ASN A 459 0.76 9.77 -21.50
N GLY A 460 0.31 10.45 -20.47
CA GLY A 460 -0.96 10.26 -19.81
C GLY A 460 -1.51 11.56 -19.24
N GLY A 461 -2.25 11.50 -18.13
CA GLY A 461 -2.79 12.65 -17.40
C GLY A 461 -2.60 12.49 -15.89
N ASP A 462 -2.83 13.55 -15.11
CA ASP A 462 -2.87 13.36 -13.66
C ASP A 462 -3.97 12.36 -13.28
N PHE A 463 -5.15 12.48 -13.87
CA PHE A 463 -6.19 11.45 -13.86
C PHE A 463 -6.36 10.85 -15.26
N GLN A 464 -6.33 9.53 -15.37
CA GLN A 464 -6.39 8.80 -16.63
C GLN A 464 -7.62 7.89 -16.68
N ILE A 465 -8.37 7.98 -17.80
CA ILE A 465 -9.56 7.15 -18.07
C ILE A 465 -9.25 6.31 -19.29
N GLN A 466 -9.10 5.02 -19.08
CA GLN A 466 -8.74 4.05 -20.11
C GLN A 466 -9.98 3.43 -20.78
N TYR A 467 -9.85 2.25 -21.39
CA TYR A 467 -10.97 1.53 -22.03
C TYR A 467 -11.90 0.92 -20.99
N HIS A 468 -13.17 0.73 -21.34
CA HIS A 468 -14.16 -0.06 -20.61
C HIS A 468 -14.46 0.41 -19.18
N VAL A 469 -14.51 1.73 -18.97
CA VAL A 469 -14.96 2.31 -17.68
C VAL A 469 -16.48 2.45 -17.67
N THR A 470 -17.13 2.05 -16.58
CA THR A 470 -18.59 2.22 -16.40
C THR A 470 -18.95 2.60 -14.96
N SER A 471 -20.06 3.32 -14.78
CA SER A 471 -20.69 3.60 -13.47
C SER A 471 -19.74 4.16 -12.39
N SER A 472 -18.72 4.91 -12.78
CA SER A 472 -17.66 5.38 -11.89
C SER A 472 -17.80 6.87 -11.57
N MET A 473 -17.01 7.37 -10.59
CA MET A 473 -16.99 8.78 -10.22
C MET A 473 -15.59 9.28 -9.87
N PHE A 474 -15.36 10.57 -10.16
CA PHE A 474 -14.16 11.31 -9.79
C PHE A 474 -14.59 12.64 -9.18
N GLU A 475 -14.68 12.70 -7.85
CA GLU A 475 -15.24 13.87 -7.15
C GLU A 475 -14.37 14.28 -5.95
N ASN A 476 -14.44 15.56 -5.61
CA ASN A 476 -13.73 16.13 -4.46
C ASN A 476 -12.20 16.00 -4.55
N ASN A 477 -11.60 15.83 -5.72
CA ASN A 477 -10.15 15.69 -5.86
C ASN A 477 -9.47 17.04 -6.15
N ILE A 478 -8.25 17.20 -5.69
CA ILE A 478 -7.35 18.24 -6.15
C ILE A 478 -6.45 17.65 -7.23
N VAL A 479 -6.40 18.30 -8.39
CA VAL A 479 -5.51 17.98 -9.50
C VAL A 479 -4.63 19.19 -9.79
N TYR A 480 -3.39 19.13 -9.36
CA TYR A 480 -2.37 20.15 -9.67
C TYR A 480 -1.41 19.57 -10.71
N ALA A 481 -1.65 19.88 -11.98
CA ALA A 481 -0.83 19.34 -13.07
C ALA A 481 0.53 20.07 -13.18
N GLY A 482 1.57 19.31 -13.50
CA GLY A 482 2.93 19.80 -13.71
C GLY A 482 3.15 20.46 -15.08
N GLU A 483 4.38 20.39 -15.60
CA GLU A 483 4.80 21.04 -16.86
C GLU A 483 3.99 20.61 -18.09
N GLN A 484 3.39 19.42 -18.08
CA GLN A 484 2.59 18.88 -19.18
C GLN A 484 1.19 19.54 -19.24
N GLY A 485 0.67 20.02 -18.12
CA GLY A 485 -0.60 20.71 -18.03
C GLY A 485 -1.84 19.86 -18.31
N LEU A 486 -1.70 18.56 -18.57
CA LEU A 486 -2.79 17.64 -18.91
C LEU A 486 -3.37 17.01 -17.64
N MET A 487 -4.54 17.48 -17.23
CA MET A 487 -5.16 17.15 -15.95
C MET A 487 -6.02 15.89 -16.02
N VAL A 488 -6.82 15.75 -17.09
CA VAL A 488 -7.67 14.57 -17.35
C VAL A 488 -7.35 14.06 -18.74
N TYR A 489 -7.09 12.77 -18.86
CA TYR A 489 -6.81 12.12 -20.14
C TYR A 489 -7.70 10.90 -20.36
N GLY A 490 -8.61 11.00 -21.32
CA GLY A 490 -9.45 9.86 -21.76
C GLY A 490 -8.91 9.24 -23.04
N PHE A 491 -8.72 7.93 -23.06
CA PHE A 491 -8.14 7.20 -24.20
C PHE A 491 -9.02 7.19 -25.45
N VAL A 492 -10.34 7.26 -25.26
CA VAL A 492 -11.33 7.05 -26.33
C VAL A 492 -12.45 8.07 -26.27
N ASP A 493 -13.29 8.09 -27.29
CA ASP A 493 -14.57 8.76 -27.23
C ASP A 493 -15.45 8.07 -26.18
N LEU A 494 -15.67 8.77 -25.06
CA LEU A 494 -16.40 8.25 -23.90
C LEU A 494 -17.92 8.49 -24.08
N THR A 495 -18.51 7.93 -25.12
CA THR A 495 -19.95 8.04 -25.38
C THR A 495 -20.61 6.66 -25.33
N PRO A 496 -21.59 6.41 -24.44
CA PRO A 496 -22.13 7.30 -23.39
C PRO A 496 -21.09 7.59 -22.31
N VAL A 497 -21.23 8.74 -21.61
CA VAL A 497 -20.32 9.16 -20.53
C VAL A 497 -20.32 8.10 -19.44
N PRO A 498 -19.16 7.47 -19.14
CA PRO A 498 -19.10 6.31 -18.24
C PRO A 498 -18.98 6.67 -16.76
N LEU A 499 -18.69 7.93 -16.45
CA LEU A 499 -18.43 8.39 -15.08
C LEU A 499 -18.92 9.81 -14.85
N THR A 500 -19.08 10.17 -13.58
CA THR A 500 -19.35 11.53 -13.12
C THR A 500 -18.05 12.20 -12.69
N LEU A 501 -17.79 13.41 -13.17
CA LEU A 501 -16.70 14.27 -12.71
C LEU A 501 -17.34 15.55 -12.16
N ASP A 502 -17.12 15.84 -10.87
CA ASP A 502 -17.64 17.08 -10.26
C ASP A 502 -16.94 17.41 -8.93
N TYR A 503 -17.12 18.62 -8.43
CA TYR A 503 -16.57 19.10 -7.16
C TYR A 503 -15.04 19.00 -7.07
N ASN A 504 -14.31 19.06 -8.19
CA ASN A 504 -12.86 18.99 -8.22
C ASN A 504 -12.22 20.38 -8.23
N VAL A 505 -10.98 20.47 -7.77
CA VAL A 505 -10.15 21.67 -7.91
C VAL A 505 -9.00 21.36 -8.83
N TYR A 506 -8.95 22.05 -9.96
CA TYR A 506 -7.92 21.92 -10.99
C TYR A 506 -6.99 23.12 -10.97
N TYR A 507 -5.69 22.88 -11.17
CA TYR A 507 -4.72 23.95 -11.33
C TYR A 507 -3.47 23.50 -12.07
N THR A 508 -2.83 24.42 -12.76
CA THR A 508 -1.46 24.27 -13.31
C THR A 508 -0.85 25.64 -13.50
N THR A 509 0.47 25.71 -13.47
CA THR A 509 1.25 26.89 -13.90
C THR A 509 1.65 26.82 -15.38
N ALA A 510 1.41 25.67 -16.03
CA ALA A 510 1.62 25.47 -17.47
C ALA A 510 0.37 25.84 -18.29
N SER A 511 0.35 25.51 -19.56
CA SER A 511 -0.86 25.62 -20.38
C SER A 511 -1.81 24.49 -20.02
N PRO A 512 -3.02 24.78 -19.51
CA PRO A 512 -3.95 23.75 -19.08
C PRO A 512 -4.50 22.95 -20.26
N ALA A 513 -4.74 21.65 -20.04
CA ALA A 513 -5.36 20.79 -21.01
C ALA A 513 -6.22 19.70 -20.35
N TRP A 514 -7.32 19.36 -21.01
CA TRP A 514 -8.19 18.22 -20.71
C TRP A 514 -8.45 17.48 -22.02
N TRP A 515 -8.10 16.21 -22.09
CA TRP A 515 -8.46 15.36 -23.22
C TRP A 515 -9.62 14.46 -22.81
N TYR A 516 -10.81 14.79 -23.29
CA TYR A 516 -12.03 14.10 -22.88
C TYR A 516 -13.01 13.97 -24.05
N GLN A 517 -13.65 12.82 -24.18
CA GLN A 517 -14.59 12.53 -25.28
C GLN A 517 -13.98 12.78 -26.70
N GLY A 518 -12.70 12.38 -26.87
CA GLY A 518 -12.00 12.52 -28.15
C GLY A 518 -11.62 13.97 -28.51
N LYS A 519 -11.73 14.90 -27.57
CA LYS A 519 -11.44 16.33 -27.79
C LYS A 519 -10.49 16.88 -26.73
N GLU A 520 -9.51 17.67 -27.17
CA GLU A 520 -8.64 18.44 -26.29
C GLU A 520 -9.25 19.83 -26.05
N GLU A 521 -9.43 20.17 -24.79
CA GLU A 521 -9.84 21.50 -24.35
C GLU A 521 -8.67 22.18 -23.62
N THR A 522 -8.47 23.46 -23.89
CA THR A 522 -7.37 24.25 -23.31
C THR A 522 -7.86 25.36 -22.40
N THR A 523 -9.17 25.43 -22.17
CA THR A 523 -9.77 26.29 -21.16
C THR A 523 -10.76 25.49 -20.32
N PHE A 524 -10.82 25.76 -19.03
CA PHE A 524 -11.75 25.07 -18.14
C PHE A 524 -13.22 25.32 -18.52
N ALA A 525 -13.55 26.54 -18.97
CA ALA A 525 -14.90 26.88 -19.38
C ALA A 525 -15.38 26.07 -20.62
N ASP A 526 -14.51 25.86 -21.59
CA ASP A 526 -14.84 25.02 -22.76
C ASP A 526 -14.93 23.54 -22.35
N TYR A 527 -14.03 23.04 -21.48
CA TYR A 527 -14.11 21.69 -20.96
C TYR A 527 -15.43 21.42 -20.21
N VAL A 528 -15.83 22.29 -19.28
CA VAL A 528 -17.12 22.16 -18.56
C VAL A 528 -18.31 22.20 -19.53
N LYS A 529 -18.29 23.10 -20.50
CA LYS A 529 -19.37 23.27 -21.47
C LYS A 529 -19.50 22.04 -22.39
N ASP A 530 -18.39 21.53 -22.90
CA ASP A 530 -18.39 20.48 -23.93
C ASP A 530 -18.53 19.08 -23.32
N SER A 531 -17.94 18.84 -22.14
CA SER A 531 -18.11 17.59 -21.39
C SER A 531 -19.48 17.47 -20.70
N GLY A 532 -20.12 18.60 -20.35
CA GLY A 532 -21.31 18.65 -19.51
C GLY A 532 -21.07 18.24 -18.05
N GLN A 533 -19.80 18.05 -17.66
CA GLN A 533 -19.33 17.68 -16.33
C GLN A 533 -18.86 18.90 -15.53
N GLU A 534 -18.32 18.72 -14.34
CA GLU A 534 -17.58 19.69 -13.52
C GLU A 534 -18.34 20.98 -13.18
N LYS A 535 -19.65 20.85 -12.95
CA LYS A 535 -20.52 22.04 -12.72
C LYS A 535 -20.20 22.77 -11.42
N HIS A 536 -19.68 22.06 -10.42
CA HIS A 536 -19.34 22.60 -9.11
C HIS A 536 -17.82 22.62 -8.88
N SER A 537 -17.04 22.30 -9.92
CA SER A 537 -15.58 22.27 -9.87
C SER A 537 -14.98 23.66 -10.15
N HIS A 538 -13.74 23.86 -9.74
CA HIS A 538 -13.03 25.12 -9.87
C HIS A 538 -11.69 24.95 -10.58
N PHE A 539 -11.27 25.97 -11.32
CA PHE A 539 -9.90 26.08 -11.84
C PHE A 539 -9.19 27.20 -11.09
N GLU A 540 -8.63 26.88 -9.94
CA GLU A 540 -7.98 27.82 -9.03
C GLU A 540 -6.81 27.15 -8.32
N ASN A 541 -5.78 27.93 -7.92
CA ASN A 541 -4.66 27.42 -7.14
C ASN A 541 -5.18 26.87 -5.79
N PRO A 542 -4.97 25.58 -5.47
CA PRO A 542 -5.42 25.00 -4.20
C PRO A 542 -4.73 25.61 -2.97
N ASP A 543 -3.69 26.40 -3.16
CA ASP A 543 -3.01 27.16 -2.12
C ASP A 543 -2.50 26.28 -0.96
N PHE A 544 -1.64 25.31 -1.30
CA PHE A 544 -1.00 24.42 -0.34
C PHE A 544 -0.06 25.18 0.60
N LEU A 545 0.12 24.71 1.83
CA LEU A 545 1.09 25.26 2.78
C LEU A 545 2.53 25.21 2.24
N SER A 546 2.87 24.15 1.51
CA SER A 546 4.12 24.05 0.74
C SER A 546 3.91 23.12 -0.45
N ALA A 547 3.91 23.68 -1.64
CA ALA A 547 3.62 22.97 -2.88
C ALA A 547 4.56 21.78 -3.21
N THR A 548 5.63 21.57 -2.47
CA THR A 548 6.59 20.48 -2.71
C THR A 548 6.77 19.50 -1.55
N SER A 549 6.18 19.77 -0.40
CA SER A 549 6.45 18.98 0.81
C SER A 549 5.33 18.93 1.83
N ASN A 550 4.29 19.75 1.68
CA ASN A 550 3.14 19.77 2.57
C ASN A 550 1.89 20.20 1.80
N PHE A 551 1.04 19.25 1.48
CA PHE A 551 -0.20 19.45 0.73
C PHE A 551 -1.39 19.81 1.62
N ASP A 552 -1.16 20.17 2.88
CA ASP A 552 -2.16 20.83 3.72
C ASP A 552 -2.62 22.14 3.07
N LEU A 553 -3.89 22.45 3.25
CA LEU A 553 -4.49 23.67 2.68
C LEU A 553 -4.25 24.88 3.59
N THR A 554 -3.91 26.03 3.02
CA THR A 554 -3.91 27.28 3.80
C THR A 554 -5.32 27.64 4.27
N ALA A 555 -5.43 28.54 5.25
CA ALA A 555 -6.74 28.99 5.75
C ALA A 555 -7.59 29.70 4.68
N THR A 556 -6.98 30.18 3.59
CA THR A 556 -7.61 30.90 2.48
C THR A 556 -7.77 30.06 1.22
N SER A 557 -7.43 28.79 1.28
CA SER A 557 -7.53 27.87 0.14
C SER A 557 -8.96 27.81 -0.43
N PRO A 558 -9.12 27.91 -1.76
CA PRO A 558 -10.42 27.76 -2.42
C PRO A 558 -10.96 26.32 -2.35
N ALA A 559 -10.13 25.34 -2.02
CA ALA A 559 -10.54 23.94 -1.88
C ALA A 559 -11.25 23.63 -0.53
N ARG A 560 -11.34 24.62 0.36
CA ARG A 560 -11.96 24.44 1.69
C ARG A 560 -13.48 24.56 1.64
N GLY A 561 -14.17 23.55 2.18
CA GLY A 561 -15.61 23.58 2.42
C GLY A 561 -16.51 23.56 1.18
N ILE A 562 -15.97 23.25 0.00
CA ILE A 562 -16.70 23.23 -1.27
C ILE A 562 -16.95 21.81 -1.79
N GLY A 563 -16.44 20.78 -1.14
CA GLY A 563 -16.63 19.40 -1.57
C GLY A 563 -18.08 18.92 -1.41
N ASN A 564 -18.44 17.88 -2.17
CA ASN A 564 -19.72 17.22 -2.10
C ASN A 564 -19.84 16.39 -0.82
N ASP A 565 -20.54 16.89 0.18
CA ASP A 565 -20.77 16.21 1.46
C ASP A 565 -21.91 15.17 1.41
N SER A 566 -22.69 15.14 0.32
CA SER A 566 -23.82 14.21 0.15
C SER A 566 -23.40 12.77 -0.15
N LEU A 567 -22.15 12.54 -0.55
CA LEU A 567 -21.61 11.20 -0.85
C LEU A 567 -21.62 10.25 0.34
N GLY A 568 -21.40 10.77 1.56
CA GLY A 568 -21.36 9.98 2.78
C GLY A 568 -20.01 9.30 3.06
N ALA A 569 -19.81 8.92 4.32
CA ALA A 569 -18.53 8.38 4.81
C ALA A 569 -18.08 7.06 4.17
N LEU A 570 -18.98 6.32 3.54
CA LEU A 570 -18.62 5.13 2.77
C LEU A 570 -17.69 5.43 1.59
N PHE A 571 -17.77 6.66 1.06
CA PHE A 571 -16.99 7.07 -0.10
C PHE A 571 -15.78 7.94 0.27
N TYR A 572 -15.96 8.94 1.13
CA TYR A 572 -14.86 9.84 1.50
C TYR A 572 -14.11 9.45 2.78
N GLY A 573 -14.46 8.32 3.40
CA GLY A 573 -13.86 7.88 4.65
C GLY A 573 -14.31 8.68 5.87
N THR A 574 -13.86 8.29 7.05
CA THR A 574 -14.14 9.00 8.31
C THR A 574 -13.01 9.96 8.71
N LEU A 575 -11.81 9.70 8.20
CA LEU A 575 -10.60 10.46 8.50
C LEU A 575 -9.95 10.93 7.18
N ASP A 576 -9.28 12.07 7.23
CA ASP A 576 -8.46 12.56 6.15
C ASP A 576 -7.08 11.88 6.11
N PHE A 577 -6.20 12.28 5.19
CA PHE A 577 -4.84 11.72 5.08
C PHE A 577 -4.04 11.86 6.38
N ALA A 578 -4.19 12.96 7.10
CA ALA A 578 -3.49 13.24 8.34
C ALA A 578 -4.19 12.70 9.61
N GLY A 579 -5.30 11.97 9.48
CA GLY A 579 -6.05 11.41 10.61
C GLY A 579 -7.04 12.35 11.27
N ASN A 580 -7.29 13.52 10.69
CA ASN A 580 -8.33 14.41 11.20
C ASN A 580 -9.72 13.93 10.77
N PRO A 581 -10.78 14.15 11.56
CA PRO A 581 -12.13 13.84 11.13
C PRO A 581 -12.48 14.52 9.80
N ARG A 582 -12.91 13.75 8.80
CA ARG A 582 -13.23 14.26 7.47
C ARG A 582 -14.40 15.25 7.48
N THR A 583 -15.36 15.07 8.37
CA THR A 583 -16.47 16.02 8.53
C THR A 583 -16.31 16.85 9.80
N THR A 584 -16.08 18.15 9.64
CA THR A 584 -16.15 19.13 10.74
C THR A 584 -17.36 20.03 10.50
N GLY A 585 -18.50 19.68 11.14
CA GLY A 585 -19.77 20.35 10.87
C GLY A 585 -20.45 19.83 9.60
N SER A 586 -20.85 20.74 8.68
CA SER A 586 -21.59 20.44 7.44
C SER A 586 -20.77 20.69 6.18
N SER A 587 -19.44 20.74 6.25
CA SER A 587 -18.61 21.02 5.08
C SER A 587 -17.44 20.04 4.99
N ILE A 588 -17.11 19.67 3.76
CA ILE A 588 -15.96 18.81 3.43
C ILE A 588 -15.00 19.58 2.52
N ASN A 589 -13.71 19.47 2.76
CA ASN A 589 -12.70 20.01 1.88
C ASN A 589 -12.51 19.10 0.66
N VAL A 590 -12.10 19.69 -0.44
CA VAL A 590 -11.62 18.98 -1.63
C VAL A 590 -10.16 18.57 -1.40
N GLY A 591 -9.75 17.39 -1.90
CA GLY A 591 -8.42 16.85 -1.71
C GLY A 591 -8.26 15.99 -0.44
N ALA A 592 -7.03 15.53 -0.20
CA ALA A 592 -6.71 14.54 0.82
C ALA A 592 -6.78 15.06 2.28
N TYR A 593 -6.85 16.36 2.50
CA TYR A 593 -6.76 16.96 3.83
C TYR A 593 -8.04 17.72 4.24
N GLN A 594 -8.43 17.55 5.51
CA GLN A 594 -9.54 18.25 6.15
C GLN A 594 -8.99 19.10 7.29
N GLN A 595 -9.16 20.45 7.22
CA GLN A 595 -8.65 21.38 8.22
C GLN A 595 -9.72 22.36 8.68
#